data_fc494b352b1d7a0e38354d811d105da0
#
_entry.id   fc494b352b1d7a0e38354d811d105da0
#
_cell.length_a   1.000
_cell.length_b   1.000
_cell.length_c   1.000
_cell.angle_alpha   90.00
_cell.angle_beta   90.00
_cell.angle_gamma   90.00
#
_symmetry.space_group_name_H-M   'P 1'
#
loop_
_entity.id
_entity.type
_entity.pdbx_description
1 polymer ?
#
loop_
_entity_poly.entity_id
_entity_poly.type
_entity_poly.pdbx_seq_one_letter_code
_entity_poly.pdbx_strand_id
1 'polypeptide(L)'
;MNESRFEGKGIDVKEVISLGETMPFFSDRRIILLENTGFFKNQCPELAEYLNNLPDYLYLLFVEDEVDKRSKMFKSVKQIGRVVDFAVQDEKTLMRWVLGIMKREGKQITQRDMEHFLSKTGTDMSNIEKELEKLLCYTMDRSVITGEDIDAVCTTQINNRIFAMVQAVACLLYTSDAA
;
A
#
# COMPACT_ATOMS: atom_id res chain seq x y z
N MET A 1 3.77 -25.93 11.76
CA MET A 1 3.39 -24.52 11.79
C MET A 1 2.33 -24.32 10.69
N ASN A 2 1.25 -23.59 10.97
CA ASN A 2 0.11 -23.51 10.07
C ASN A 2 0.13 -22.28 9.15
N GLU A 3 1.23 -21.53 9.18
CA GLU A 3 1.50 -20.39 8.33
C GLU A 3 2.75 -20.66 7.50
N SER A 4 2.68 -20.36 6.21
CA SER A 4 3.77 -20.51 5.26
C SER A 4 3.80 -19.29 4.36
N ARG A 5 4.99 -18.84 3.96
CA ARG A 5 5.22 -17.67 3.12
C ARG A 5 6.08 -18.06 1.94
N PHE A 6 5.64 -17.65 0.76
CA PHE A 6 6.38 -17.74 -0.49
C PHE A 6 6.53 -16.34 -1.07
N GLU A 7 7.72 -16.00 -1.53
CA GLU A 7 8.02 -14.66 -2.04
C GLU A 7 8.82 -14.75 -3.34
N GLY A 8 8.48 -13.92 -4.31
CA GLY A 8 9.19 -13.79 -5.56
C GLY A 8 8.72 -14.73 -6.66
N LYS A 9 9.36 -14.60 -7.83
CA LYS A 9 9.03 -15.36 -9.04
C LYS A 9 9.70 -16.74 -9.02
N GLY A 10 9.09 -17.72 -9.71
CA GLY A 10 9.65 -19.07 -9.86
C GLY A 10 9.22 -20.05 -8.79
N ILE A 11 8.23 -19.73 -7.99
CA ILE A 11 7.63 -20.64 -7.00
C ILE A 11 6.98 -21.80 -7.73
N ASP A 12 7.24 -23.02 -7.27
CA ASP A 12 6.59 -24.22 -7.79
C ASP A 12 5.13 -24.29 -7.31
N VAL A 13 4.21 -24.18 -8.25
CA VAL A 13 2.77 -24.27 -7.99
C VAL A 13 2.38 -25.58 -7.31
N LYS A 14 3.06 -26.68 -7.66
CA LYS A 14 2.80 -28.00 -7.06
C LYS A 14 3.16 -28.04 -5.59
N GLU A 15 4.22 -27.33 -5.21
CA GLU A 15 4.61 -27.20 -3.81
C GLU A 15 3.53 -26.44 -3.02
N VAL A 16 3.02 -25.33 -3.57
CA VAL A 16 1.94 -24.54 -2.95
C VAL A 16 0.69 -25.38 -2.77
N ILE A 17 0.28 -26.12 -3.82
CA ILE A 17 -0.90 -27.01 -3.77
C ILE A 17 -0.68 -28.13 -2.75
N SER A 18 0.45 -28.84 -2.81
CA SER A 18 0.76 -29.92 -1.87
C SER A 18 0.74 -29.46 -0.42
N LEU A 19 1.26 -28.27 -0.16
CA LEU A 19 1.21 -27.65 1.16
C LEU A 19 -0.22 -27.29 1.56
N GLY A 20 -1.02 -26.79 0.60
CA GLY A 20 -2.44 -26.47 0.81
C GLY A 20 -3.30 -27.69 1.17
N GLU A 21 -3.00 -28.86 0.59
CA GLU A 21 -3.67 -30.14 0.88
C GLU A 21 -3.28 -30.73 2.25
N THR A 22 -2.23 -30.21 2.88
CA THR A 22 -1.80 -30.66 4.20
C THR A 22 -2.71 -30.08 5.27
N MET A 23 -3.35 -30.91 6.07
CA MET A 23 -4.23 -30.48 7.16
C MET A 23 -3.45 -29.61 8.19
N PRO A 24 -4.10 -28.59 8.75
CA PRO A 24 -3.47 -27.77 9.78
C PRO A 24 -3.19 -28.61 11.04
N PHE A 25 -2.08 -28.32 11.71
CA PHE A 25 -1.63 -29.01 12.90
C PHE A 25 -2.11 -28.25 14.16
N PHE A 26 -2.94 -28.88 14.98
CA PHE A 26 -3.55 -28.28 16.18
C PHE A 26 -4.22 -26.90 15.95
N SER A 27 -4.84 -26.70 14.80
CA SER A 27 -5.53 -25.47 14.42
C SER A 27 -6.63 -25.78 13.42
N ASP A 28 -7.64 -24.90 13.34
CA ASP A 28 -8.75 -25.04 12.38
C ASP A 28 -8.39 -24.45 11.00
N ARG A 29 -7.24 -23.77 10.88
CA ARG A 29 -6.89 -23.01 9.68
C ARG A 29 -5.42 -23.15 9.31
N ARG A 30 -5.17 -23.16 8.00
CA ARG A 30 -3.85 -23.01 7.39
C ARG A 30 -3.84 -21.75 6.54
N ILE A 31 -2.78 -20.95 6.64
CA ILE A 31 -2.58 -19.72 5.88
C ILE A 31 -1.34 -19.88 5.02
N ILE A 32 -1.46 -19.60 3.72
CA ILE A 32 -0.33 -19.50 2.82
C ILE A 32 -0.31 -18.10 2.24
N LEU A 33 0.75 -17.34 2.53
CA LEU A 33 0.99 -16.00 2.01
C LEU A 33 1.88 -16.10 0.78
N LEU A 34 1.44 -15.51 -0.33
CA LEU A 34 2.07 -15.54 -1.63
C LEU A 34 2.32 -14.11 -2.09
N GLU A 35 3.60 -13.69 -2.14
CA GLU A 35 3.98 -12.30 -2.39
C GLU A 35 4.80 -12.18 -3.67
N ASN A 36 4.38 -11.30 -4.57
CA ASN A 36 5.08 -10.96 -5.82
C ASN A 36 5.47 -12.17 -6.66
N THR A 37 4.58 -13.18 -6.68
CA THR A 37 4.80 -14.46 -7.34
C THR A 37 4.71 -14.40 -8.86
N GLY A 38 4.00 -13.39 -9.37
CA GLY A 38 3.72 -13.21 -10.78
C GLY A 38 2.64 -14.15 -11.34
N PHE A 39 1.93 -14.92 -10.52
CA PHE A 39 0.88 -15.84 -10.95
C PHE A 39 -0.30 -15.14 -11.64
N PHE A 40 -0.48 -13.87 -11.38
CA PHE A 40 -1.53 -13.06 -12.03
C PHE A 40 -1.10 -12.45 -13.37
N LYS A 41 0.19 -12.44 -13.69
CA LYS A 41 0.74 -12.03 -14.99
C LYS A 41 0.92 -13.23 -15.92
N ASN A 42 1.51 -14.30 -15.40
CA ASN A 42 1.77 -15.52 -16.13
C ASN A 42 0.54 -16.42 -16.08
N GLN A 43 0.37 -17.23 -17.12
CA GLN A 43 -0.70 -18.22 -17.11
C GLN A 43 -0.36 -19.32 -16.11
N CYS A 44 -1.18 -19.43 -15.07
CA CYS A 44 -1.07 -20.48 -14.06
C CYS A 44 -2.40 -21.26 -13.97
N PRO A 45 -2.70 -22.11 -14.97
CA PRO A 45 -3.99 -22.82 -15.04
C PRO A 45 -4.18 -23.81 -13.90
N GLU A 46 -3.14 -24.48 -13.44
CA GLU A 46 -3.19 -25.47 -12.36
C GLU A 46 -3.66 -24.83 -11.04
N LEU A 47 -3.07 -23.69 -10.67
CA LEU A 47 -3.47 -22.98 -9.46
C LEU A 47 -4.87 -22.37 -9.59
N ALA A 48 -5.21 -21.85 -10.79
CA ALA A 48 -6.55 -21.30 -11.03
C ALA A 48 -7.65 -22.36 -10.95
N GLU A 49 -7.36 -23.61 -11.32
CA GLU A 49 -8.27 -24.75 -11.17
C GLU A 49 -8.36 -25.19 -9.71
N TYR A 50 -7.24 -25.28 -9.02
CA TYR A 50 -7.17 -25.62 -7.60
C TYR A 50 -7.98 -24.64 -6.73
N LEU A 51 -7.98 -23.36 -7.07
CA LEU A 51 -8.77 -22.35 -6.36
C LEU A 51 -10.27 -22.67 -6.33
N ASN A 52 -10.81 -23.35 -7.33
CA ASN A 52 -12.24 -23.70 -7.34
C ASN A 52 -12.61 -24.84 -6.37
N ASN A 53 -11.61 -25.56 -5.86
CA ASN A 53 -11.79 -26.71 -4.97
C ASN A 53 -10.92 -26.59 -3.71
N LEU A 54 -10.83 -25.39 -3.13
CA LEU A 54 -10.04 -25.16 -1.92
C LEU A 54 -10.64 -25.88 -0.71
N PRO A 55 -9.80 -26.53 0.12
CA PRO A 55 -10.25 -27.01 1.42
C PRO A 55 -10.75 -25.89 2.31
N ASP A 56 -11.79 -26.12 3.11
CA ASP A 56 -12.43 -25.11 3.99
C ASP A 56 -11.46 -24.51 5.03
N TYR A 57 -10.40 -25.26 5.38
CA TYR A 57 -9.40 -24.81 6.34
C TYR A 57 -8.29 -23.94 5.72
N LEU A 58 -8.21 -23.87 4.37
CA LEU A 58 -7.11 -23.21 3.67
C LEU A 58 -7.45 -21.76 3.31
N TYR A 59 -6.57 -20.86 3.71
CA TYR A 59 -6.59 -19.44 3.33
C TYR A 59 -5.36 -19.12 2.50
N LEU A 60 -5.57 -18.73 1.25
CA LEU A 60 -4.53 -18.22 0.36
C LEU A 60 -4.61 -16.69 0.32
N LEU A 61 -3.53 -16.02 0.71
CA LEU A 61 -3.39 -14.58 0.60
C LEU A 61 -2.38 -14.27 -0.50
N PHE A 62 -2.81 -13.54 -1.50
CA PHE A 62 -1.96 -13.05 -2.58
C PHE A 62 -1.71 -11.56 -2.39
N VAL A 63 -0.44 -11.15 -2.36
CA VAL A 63 0.01 -9.77 -2.35
C VAL A 63 0.86 -9.54 -3.58
N GLU A 64 0.34 -8.82 -4.55
CA GLU A 64 0.96 -8.66 -5.86
C GLU A 64 0.99 -7.18 -6.25
N ASP A 65 2.16 -6.68 -6.68
CA ASP A 65 2.31 -5.31 -7.19
C ASP A 65 1.67 -5.13 -8.57
N GLU A 66 1.63 -6.22 -9.36
CA GLU A 66 1.17 -6.19 -10.73
C GLU A 66 0.21 -7.34 -11.04
N VAL A 67 -1.02 -7.00 -11.39
CA VAL A 67 -2.09 -7.96 -11.65
C VAL A 67 -2.73 -7.73 -13.02
N ASP A 68 -2.77 -8.75 -13.89
CA ASP A 68 -3.64 -8.72 -15.07
C ASP A 68 -5.07 -9.11 -14.67
N LYS A 69 -5.94 -8.11 -14.59
CA LYS A 69 -7.37 -8.29 -14.25
C LYS A 69 -8.15 -9.17 -15.26
N ARG A 70 -7.56 -9.48 -16.43
CA ARG A 70 -8.14 -10.38 -17.45
C ARG A 70 -7.74 -11.82 -17.26
N SER A 71 -6.70 -12.10 -16.46
CA SER A 71 -6.18 -13.45 -16.22
C SER A 71 -7.24 -14.38 -15.61
N LYS A 72 -7.10 -15.69 -15.85
CA LYS A 72 -7.95 -16.72 -15.22
C LYS A 72 -7.80 -16.67 -13.68
N MET A 73 -6.57 -16.53 -13.20
CA MET A 73 -6.26 -16.41 -11.78
C MET A 73 -7.07 -15.30 -11.11
N PHE A 74 -7.05 -14.11 -11.69
CA PHE A 74 -7.81 -12.97 -11.13
C PHE A 74 -9.31 -13.25 -11.09
N LYS A 75 -9.86 -13.85 -12.16
CA LYS A 75 -11.29 -14.18 -12.24
C LYS A 75 -11.67 -15.23 -11.21
N SER A 76 -10.88 -16.29 -11.03
CA SER A 76 -11.12 -17.31 -10.01
C SER A 76 -11.08 -16.71 -8.61
N VAL A 77 -10.03 -15.95 -8.27
CA VAL A 77 -9.93 -15.30 -6.95
C VAL A 77 -11.10 -14.34 -6.70
N LYS A 78 -11.51 -13.55 -7.70
CA LYS A 78 -12.64 -12.63 -7.57
C LYS A 78 -13.97 -13.34 -7.35
N GLN A 79 -14.13 -14.57 -7.86
CA GLN A 79 -15.35 -15.34 -7.75
C GLN A 79 -15.51 -15.98 -6.35
N ILE A 80 -14.42 -16.49 -5.77
CA ILE A 80 -14.45 -17.27 -4.53
C ILE A 80 -13.99 -16.49 -3.30
N GLY A 81 -13.25 -15.40 -3.52
CA GLY A 81 -12.59 -14.65 -2.46
C GLY A 81 -12.85 -13.15 -2.53
N ARG A 82 -11.96 -12.41 -1.89
CA ARG A 82 -12.01 -10.94 -1.81
C ARG A 82 -10.78 -10.33 -2.47
N VAL A 83 -11.01 -9.36 -3.34
CA VAL A 83 -9.94 -8.58 -3.98
C VAL A 83 -9.99 -7.16 -3.40
N VAL A 84 -8.82 -6.68 -2.97
CA VAL A 84 -8.63 -5.29 -2.49
C VAL A 84 -7.53 -4.66 -3.34
N ASP A 85 -7.82 -3.50 -3.90
CA ASP A 85 -6.88 -2.71 -4.69
C ASP A 85 -6.36 -1.56 -3.82
N PHE A 86 -5.07 -1.59 -3.50
CA PHE A 86 -4.38 -0.55 -2.72
C PHE A 86 -3.72 0.46 -3.65
N ALA A 87 -4.54 1.18 -4.42
CA ALA A 87 -4.05 2.24 -5.29
C ALA A 87 -3.47 3.42 -4.49
N VAL A 88 -2.49 4.10 -5.09
CA VAL A 88 -1.99 5.38 -4.56
C VAL A 88 -3.16 6.35 -4.45
N GLN A 89 -3.32 6.95 -3.28
CA GLN A 89 -4.42 7.84 -2.98
C GLN A 89 -4.16 9.24 -3.53
N ASP A 90 -5.23 9.92 -3.96
CA ASP A 90 -5.15 11.32 -4.34
C ASP A 90 -5.02 12.23 -3.10
N GLU A 91 -4.51 13.44 -3.32
CA GLU A 91 -4.26 14.42 -2.26
C GLU A 91 -5.53 14.74 -1.45
N LYS A 92 -6.69 14.82 -2.10
CA LYS A 92 -7.97 15.08 -1.43
C LYS A 92 -8.38 13.94 -0.49
N THR A 93 -8.10 12.72 -0.88
CA THR A 93 -8.36 11.53 -0.04
C THR A 93 -7.40 11.48 1.13
N LEU A 94 -6.12 11.79 0.90
CA LEU A 94 -5.12 11.88 1.96
C LEU A 94 -5.47 12.98 2.97
N MET A 95 -5.86 14.18 2.51
CA MET A 95 -6.34 15.26 3.37
C MET A 95 -7.51 14.82 4.26
N ARG A 96 -8.53 14.19 3.67
CA ARG A 96 -9.70 13.69 4.43
C ARG A 96 -9.30 12.64 5.45
N TRP A 97 -8.40 11.75 5.09
CA TRP A 97 -7.91 10.73 6.00
C TRP A 97 -7.16 11.33 7.19
N VAL A 98 -6.21 12.24 6.94
CA VAL A 98 -5.45 12.94 7.99
C VAL A 98 -6.38 13.77 8.89
N LEU A 99 -7.32 14.54 8.30
CA LEU A 99 -8.34 15.28 9.06
C LEU A 99 -9.19 14.37 9.93
N GLY A 100 -9.53 13.17 9.45
CA GLY A 100 -10.26 12.18 10.22
C GLY A 100 -9.51 11.70 11.46
N ILE A 101 -8.18 11.52 11.34
CA ILE A 101 -7.32 11.16 12.48
C ILE A 101 -7.22 12.34 13.44
N MET A 102 -6.87 13.53 12.96
CA MET A 102 -6.74 14.74 13.78
C MET A 102 -8.01 15.04 14.57
N LYS A 103 -9.18 14.89 13.94
CA LYS A 103 -10.48 15.09 14.61
C LYS A 103 -10.72 14.09 15.74
N ARG A 104 -10.31 12.84 15.61
CA ARG A 104 -10.39 11.84 16.67
C ARG A 104 -9.50 12.19 17.86
N GLU A 105 -8.33 12.78 17.57
CA GLU A 105 -7.38 13.25 18.57
C GLU A 105 -7.71 14.67 19.13
N GLY A 106 -8.87 15.23 18.76
CA GLY A 106 -9.31 16.56 19.21
C GLY A 106 -8.46 17.71 18.67
N LYS A 107 -7.76 17.49 17.56
CA LYS A 107 -6.88 18.48 16.93
C LYS A 107 -7.58 19.21 15.79
N GLN A 108 -7.16 20.45 15.58
CA GLN A 108 -7.62 21.32 14.49
C GLN A 108 -6.41 21.81 13.69
N ILE A 109 -6.58 21.93 12.39
CA ILE A 109 -5.55 22.43 11.47
C ILE A 109 -6.23 23.27 10.39
N THR A 110 -5.58 24.32 9.91
CA THR A 110 -6.08 25.07 8.76
C THR A 110 -5.85 24.31 7.46
N GLN A 111 -6.61 24.65 6.41
CA GLN A 111 -6.39 24.04 5.09
C GLN A 111 -4.97 24.32 4.59
N ARG A 112 -4.47 25.54 4.77
CA ARG A 112 -3.12 25.94 4.37
C ARG A 112 -2.04 25.09 5.06
N ASP A 113 -2.18 24.88 6.36
CA ASP A 113 -1.21 24.11 7.13
C ASP A 113 -1.31 22.60 6.79
N MET A 114 -2.50 22.11 6.45
CA MET A 114 -2.67 20.75 5.94
C MET A 114 -1.97 20.55 4.58
N GLU A 115 -2.12 21.49 3.66
CA GLU A 115 -1.41 21.47 2.38
C GLU A 115 0.11 21.54 2.61
N HIS A 116 0.55 22.37 3.54
CA HIS A 116 1.95 22.45 3.94
C HIS A 116 2.46 21.12 4.51
N PHE A 117 1.70 20.49 5.41
CA PHE A 117 2.02 19.16 5.95
C PHE A 117 2.20 18.11 4.85
N LEU A 118 1.24 17.99 3.94
CA LEU A 118 1.31 17.02 2.84
C LEU A 118 2.45 17.34 1.85
N SER A 119 2.76 18.62 1.63
CA SER A 119 3.90 19.02 0.80
C SER A 119 5.25 18.56 1.35
N LYS A 120 5.37 18.45 2.68
CA LYS A 120 6.57 17.92 3.36
C LYS A 120 6.61 16.40 3.39
N THR A 121 5.50 15.77 3.73
CA THR A 121 5.42 14.32 3.94
C THR A 121 5.26 13.52 2.65
N GLY A 122 4.78 14.16 1.59
CA GLY A 122 4.47 13.48 0.31
C GLY A 122 3.16 12.70 0.36
N THR A 123 3.05 11.70 -0.54
CA THR A 123 1.82 10.91 -0.72
C THR A 123 1.89 9.50 -0.16
N ASP A 124 3.02 9.11 0.43
CA ASP A 124 3.17 7.81 1.08
C ASP A 124 2.44 7.79 2.43
N MET A 125 1.41 6.94 2.54
CA MET A 125 0.56 6.88 3.71
C MET A 125 1.31 6.47 4.98
N SER A 126 2.29 5.57 4.87
CA SER A 126 3.09 5.13 6.02
C SER A 126 4.00 6.25 6.53
N ASN A 127 4.52 7.07 5.63
CA ASN A 127 5.28 8.25 6.01
C ASN A 127 4.39 9.33 6.63
N ILE A 128 3.23 9.60 6.02
CA ILE A 128 2.25 10.54 6.55
C ILE A 128 1.84 10.14 7.97
N GLU A 129 1.58 8.85 8.22
CA GLU A 129 1.20 8.34 9.54
C GLU A 129 2.29 8.60 10.59
N LYS A 130 3.55 8.29 10.28
CA LYS A 130 4.70 8.53 11.18
C LYS A 130 4.90 10.00 11.49
N GLU A 131 4.83 10.86 10.47
CA GLU A 131 4.99 12.30 10.64
C GLU A 131 3.81 12.90 11.43
N LEU A 132 2.59 12.40 11.19
CA LEU A 132 1.40 12.80 11.92
C LEU A 132 1.48 12.40 13.39
N GLU A 133 1.93 11.18 13.71
CA GLU A 133 2.12 10.73 15.08
C GLU A 133 3.10 11.62 15.84
N LYS A 134 4.24 11.97 15.24
CA LYS A 134 5.21 12.91 15.83
C LYS A 134 4.57 14.29 16.10
N LEU A 135 3.80 14.78 15.12
CA LEU A 135 3.14 16.08 15.23
C LEU A 135 2.07 16.11 16.33
N LEU A 136 1.28 15.03 16.44
CA LEU A 136 0.29 14.85 17.50
C LEU A 136 0.95 14.79 18.90
N CYS A 137 2.06 14.06 19.02
CA CYS A 137 2.83 14.01 20.26
C CYS A 137 3.44 15.37 20.64
N TYR A 138 3.98 16.10 19.66
CA TYR A 138 4.56 17.43 19.89
C TYR A 138 3.52 18.47 20.35
N THR A 139 2.31 18.37 19.83
CA THR A 139 1.21 19.30 20.13
C THR A 139 0.24 18.79 21.18
N MET A 140 0.65 17.83 22.02
CA MET A 140 -0.24 17.10 22.94
C MET A 140 -1.06 18.02 23.85
N ASP A 141 -0.46 19.09 24.32
CA ASP A 141 -1.02 20.10 25.23
C ASP A 141 -1.90 21.18 24.55
N ARG A 142 -1.97 21.18 23.22
CA ARG A 142 -2.68 22.17 22.40
C ARG A 142 -3.66 21.52 21.44
N SER A 143 -4.78 22.20 21.18
CA SER A 143 -5.80 21.71 20.24
C SER A 143 -5.56 22.16 18.78
N VAL A 144 -4.75 23.19 18.55
CA VAL A 144 -4.49 23.75 17.22
C VAL A 144 -3.06 23.42 16.80
N ILE A 145 -2.93 22.89 15.58
CA ILE A 145 -1.66 22.61 14.90
C ILE A 145 -1.40 23.74 13.91
N THR A 146 -0.18 24.28 13.95
CA THR A 146 0.24 25.40 13.11
C THR A 146 1.33 25.00 12.12
N GLY A 147 1.59 25.85 11.12
CA GLY A 147 2.71 25.66 10.18
C GLY A 147 4.08 25.61 10.86
N GLU A 148 4.26 26.37 11.96
CA GLU A 148 5.49 26.35 12.75
C GLU A 148 5.73 25.00 13.42
N ASP A 149 4.68 24.36 13.93
CA ASP A 149 4.76 23.01 14.50
C ASP A 149 5.18 21.98 13.46
N ILE A 150 4.61 22.11 12.25
CA ILE A 150 4.95 21.26 11.11
C ILE A 150 6.42 21.44 10.72
N ASP A 151 6.89 22.69 10.71
CA ASP A 151 8.28 22.98 10.37
C ASP A 151 9.26 22.50 11.43
N ALA A 152 8.87 22.53 12.70
CA ALA A 152 9.69 22.08 13.82
C ALA A 152 9.87 20.56 13.87
N VAL A 153 8.84 19.80 13.47
CA VAL A 153 8.78 18.35 13.74
C VAL A 153 8.84 17.49 12.48
N CYS A 154 8.16 17.94 11.41
CA CYS A 154 8.04 17.11 10.20
C CYS A 154 9.27 17.18 9.32
N THR A 155 9.77 16.00 8.96
CA THR A 155 10.92 15.86 8.06
C THR A 155 10.49 15.99 6.61
N THR A 156 11.16 16.86 5.86
CA THR A 156 10.91 17.00 4.43
C THR A 156 11.48 15.82 3.66
N GLN A 157 10.65 15.09 2.92
CA GLN A 157 11.15 14.03 2.03
C GLN A 157 11.84 14.64 0.80
N ILE A 158 13.11 14.32 0.66
CA ILE A 158 13.97 14.82 -0.43
C ILE A 158 13.55 14.23 -1.79
N ASN A 159 13.02 13.01 -1.83
CA ASN A 159 12.69 12.30 -3.07
C ASN A 159 11.62 13.00 -3.93
N ASN A 160 10.64 13.64 -3.33
CA ASN A 160 9.61 14.37 -4.09
C ASN A 160 10.14 15.67 -4.73
N ARG A 161 11.19 16.27 -4.16
CA ARG A 161 11.80 17.51 -4.69
C ARG A 161 12.75 17.25 -5.85
N ILE A 162 13.45 16.12 -5.88
CA ILE A 162 14.42 15.81 -6.95
C ILE A 162 13.68 15.63 -8.28
N PHE A 163 12.58 14.88 -8.32
CA PHE A 163 11.80 14.70 -9.54
C PHE A 163 11.13 16.00 -10.00
N ALA A 164 10.56 16.79 -9.10
CA ALA A 164 10.00 18.10 -9.43
C ALA A 164 11.09 19.06 -9.93
N MET A 165 12.27 19.04 -9.34
CA MET A 165 13.40 19.87 -9.75
C MET A 165 13.97 19.43 -11.11
N VAL A 166 14.11 18.13 -11.37
CA VAL A 166 14.50 17.57 -12.67
C VAL A 166 13.49 17.94 -13.75
N GLN A 167 12.19 17.86 -13.45
CA GLN A 167 11.12 18.22 -14.37
C GLN A 167 11.12 19.74 -14.66
N ALA A 168 11.35 20.59 -13.65
CA ALA A 168 11.46 22.04 -13.82
C ALA A 168 12.70 22.40 -14.66
N VAL A 169 13.83 21.76 -14.44
CA VAL A 169 15.07 21.96 -15.24
C VAL A 169 14.87 21.47 -16.67
N ALA A 170 14.24 20.32 -16.87
CA ALA A 170 13.93 19.80 -18.21
C ALA A 170 12.99 20.75 -18.98
N CYS A 171 11.95 21.30 -18.32
CA CYS A 171 11.08 22.30 -18.93
C CYS A 171 11.81 23.60 -19.31
N LEU A 172 12.76 24.06 -18.49
CA LEU A 172 13.56 25.25 -18.78
C LEU A 172 14.51 25.05 -19.96
N LEU A 173 15.08 23.86 -20.12
CA LEU A 173 15.95 23.51 -21.26
C LEU A 173 15.14 23.46 -22.58
N TYR A 174 13.93 22.94 -22.55
CA TYR A 174 13.07 22.88 -23.74
C TYR A 174 12.55 24.25 -24.21
N THR A 175 12.45 25.23 -23.33
CA THR A 175 12.04 26.60 -23.70
C THR A 175 13.20 27.46 -24.20
N SER A 176 14.45 27.07 -23.96
CA SER A 176 15.65 27.79 -24.42
C SER A 176 16.03 27.47 -25.88
N ASP A 177 15.62 26.29 -26.40
CA ASP A 177 15.95 25.89 -27.79
C ASP A 177 14.87 26.32 -28.82
N ALA A 178 13.88 27.09 -28.41
CA ALA A 178 12.78 27.57 -29.26
C ALA A 178 12.85 29.09 -29.53
N ALA A 179 14.01 29.75 -29.38
CA ALA A 179 14.23 31.17 -29.66
C ALA A 179 15.28 31.35 -30.76
#